data_b1b691ef2921a83605cd26403f663d5a
#
_entry.id   b1b691ef2921a83605cd26403f663d5a
#
_cell.length_a   1.000
_cell.length_b   1.000
_cell.length_c   1.000
_cell.angle_alpha   90.00
_cell.angle_beta   90.00
_cell.angle_gamma   90.00
#
_symmetry.space_group_name_H-M   'P 1'
#
loop_
_entity.id
_entity.type
_entity.pdbx_description
1 polymer ?
#
loop_
_entity_poly.entity_id
_entity_poly.type
_entity_poly.pdbx_seq_one_letter_code
_entity_poly.pdbx_strand_id
1 'polypeptide(L)'
;MRIAVVTQKIVRHDGQGRVNAVVVEEFLRRGHEVVAIATEVADELARHPSLRWMPVDGGGVPTQLARDQLFAWRASRALARARRAGIDRVVVNGFVSWARSDVNAVHFVHSAWMRSPTHPVRKSLSPLSLYRALYTLLNVGFERWSFRRAGRLVAVSRTVAEELRRDGIDPARLAVIDNGVDVAEFQPGKPDPTLFGLPPGRPVALFVGDARSDRKNLDGVLRALAEVPDLSLAVVGDKRGGPFPALARSLGVEERVRFLGHRRDVAALMQAADLFVFPTRYEPFGLVLLEAAASGLPVVTTRLAGASWLLEDGAAVVLDDPDAQDALVAAMRRLAADPEERRRMGEAGRRIAERHDWPVTAGRYVDLLEAMGPLASGVGLSGTLVRSTS
;
A
#
# COMPACT_ATOMS: atom_id res chain seq x y z
N MET A 1 -22.03 -9.38 14.00
CA MET A 1 -20.81 -10.00 14.60
C MET A 1 -20.05 -8.95 15.39
N ARG A 2 -19.26 -9.40 16.35
CA ARG A 2 -18.28 -8.57 17.07
C ARG A 2 -16.88 -8.87 16.56
N ILE A 3 -16.27 -7.90 15.87
CA ILE A 3 -15.03 -8.05 15.12
C ILE A 3 -13.89 -7.32 15.82
N ALA A 4 -12.80 -8.01 16.15
CA ALA A 4 -11.58 -7.36 16.62
C ALA A 4 -10.67 -7.03 15.40
N VAL A 5 -10.31 -5.76 15.25
CA VAL A 5 -9.35 -5.29 14.25
C VAL A 5 -8.06 -4.87 14.95
N VAL A 6 -6.96 -5.57 14.67
CA VAL A 6 -5.65 -5.32 15.26
C VAL A 6 -4.71 -4.75 14.21
N THR A 7 -4.34 -3.49 14.37
CA THR A 7 -3.44 -2.79 13.44
C THR A 7 -2.77 -1.61 14.14
N GLN A 8 -1.75 -1.01 13.54
CA GLN A 8 -1.14 0.18 14.15
C GLN A 8 -2.03 1.41 13.98
N LYS A 9 -2.63 1.62 12.78
CA LYS A 9 -3.40 2.82 12.46
C LYS A 9 -4.70 2.51 11.74
N ILE A 10 -5.75 3.25 12.11
CA ILE A 10 -7.06 3.27 11.46
C ILE A 10 -7.38 4.76 11.18
N VAL A 11 -6.76 5.32 10.13
CA VAL A 11 -6.76 6.77 9.82
C VAL A 11 -6.82 7.01 8.32
N ARG A 12 -7.27 8.20 7.88
CA ARG A 12 -7.43 8.50 6.46
C ARG A 12 -6.19 9.08 5.76
N HIS A 13 -5.24 9.61 6.51
CA HIS A 13 -4.07 10.32 5.96
C HIS A 13 -2.82 9.44 5.73
N ASP A 14 -2.94 8.14 5.91
CA ASP A 14 -1.87 7.15 5.76
C ASP A 14 -2.36 6.05 4.82
N GLY A 15 -1.54 5.57 3.90
CA GLY A 15 -1.99 4.62 2.86
C GLY A 15 -2.58 3.33 3.44
N GLN A 16 -1.89 2.65 4.35
CA GLN A 16 -2.41 1.44 5.01
C GLN A 16 -3.50 1.79 6.03
N GLY A 17 -3.35 2.91 6.73
CA GLY A 17 -4.34 3.42 7.67
C GLY A 17 -5.68 3.70 7.01
N ARG A 18 -5.69 4.22 5.77
CA ARG A 18 -6.88 4.48 4.96
C ARG A 18 -7.62 3.18 4.64
N VAL A 19 -6.91 2.15 4.18
CA VAL A 19 -7.51 0.83 3.94
C VAL A 19 -8.20 0.31 5.21
N ASN A 20 -7.53 0.38 6.35
CA ASN A 20 -8.09 -0.05 7.62
C ASN A 20 -9.34 0.75 8.03
N ALA A 21 -9.31 2.08 7.85
CA ALA A 21 -10.44 2.95 8.18
C ALA A 21 -11.67 2.59 7.34
N VAL A 22 -11.52 2.45 6.03
CA VAL A 22 -12.63 2.13 5.12
C VAL A 22 -13.21 0.74 5.40
N VAL A 23 -12.37 -0.25 5.68
CA VAL A 23 -12.84 -1.61 6.06
C VAL A 23 -13.60 -1.57 7.39
N VAL A 24 -13.11 -0.80 8.38
CA VAL A 24 -13.80 -0.63 9.68
C VAL A 24 -15.14 0.09 9.48
N GLU A 25 -15.20 1.13 8.66
CA GLU A 25 -16.44 1.83 8.31
C GLU A 25 -17.48 0.89 7.72
N GLU A 26 -17.06 0.02 6.79
CA GLU A 26 -17.97 -0.94 6.17
C GLU A 26 -18.48 -1.98 7.18
N PHE A 27 -17.63 -2.46 8.14
CA PHE A 27 -18.10 -3.30 9.24
C PHE A 27 -19.20 -2.60 10.04
N LEU A 28 -18.99 -1.34 10.40
CA LEU A 28 -19.95 -0.54 11.17
C LEU A 28 -21.24 -0.28 10.37
N ARG A 29 -21.10 0.05 9.07
CA ARG A 29 -22.25 0.28 8.16
C ARG A 29 -23.15 -0.95 8.00
N ARG A 30 -22.55 -2.16 8.01
CA ARG A 30 -23.29 -3.43 8.01
C ARG A 30 -23.81 -3.88 9.38
N GLY A 31 -23.70 -3.03 10.40
CA GLY A 31 -24.23 -3.28 11.73
C GLY A 31 -23.38 -4.22 12.59
N HIS A 32 -22.10 -4.38 12.27
CA HIS A 32 -21.18 -5.12 13.13
C HIS A 32 -20.65 -4.24 14.26
N GLU A 33 -20.31 -4.85 15.40
CA GLU A 33 -19.56 -4.20 16.47
C GLU A 33 -18.07 -4.37 16.22
N VAL A 34 -17.28 -3.28 16.37
CA VAL A 34 -15.85 -3.30 16.17
C VAL A 34 -15.10 -3.02 17.46
N VAL A 35 -14.11 -3.87 17.76
CA VAL A 35 -13.10 -3.62 18.79
C VAL A 35 -11.78 -3.30 18.08
N ALA A 36 -11.46 -2.01 17.98
CA ALA A 36 -10.23 -1.53 17.38
C ALA A 36 -9.08 -1.59 18.41
N ILE A 37 -8.07 -2.43 18.15
CA ILE A 37 -6.83 -2.53 18.93
C ILE A 37 -5.73 -1.86 18.12
N ALA A 38 -5.49 -0.59 18.38
CA ALA A 38 -4.64 0.25 17.52
C ALA A 38 -3.95 1.36 18.32
N THR A 39 -2.85 1.88 17.77
CA THR A 39 -2.17 3.07 18.30
C THR A 39 -3.00 4.33 18.04
N GLU A 40 -3.60 4.42 16.85
CA GLU A 40 -4.31 5.60 16.38
C GLU A 40 -5.59 5.19 15.66
N VAL A 41 -6.69 5.85 15.98
CA VAL A 41 -7.99 5.70 15.32
C VAL A 41 -8.51 7.10 15.01
N ALA A 42 -9.04 7.29 13.81
CA ALA A 42 -9.65 8.55 13.39
C ALA A 42 -10.78 8.95 14.32
N ASP A 43 -10.86 10.24 14.67
CA ASP A 43 -11.77 10.76 15.69
C ASP A 43 -13.25 10.43 15.39
N GLU A 44 -13.64 10.50 14.13
CA GLU A 44 -15.01 10.17 13.70
C GLU A 44 -15.36 8.70 13.93
N LEU A 45 -14.38 7.80 13.72
CA LEU A 45 -14.57 6.36 14.00
C LEU A 45 -14.55 6.08 15.51
N ALA A 46 -13.64 6.72 16.24
CA ALA A 46 -13.51 6.53 17.69
C ALA A 46 -14.79 6.93 18.46
N ARG A 47 -15.59 7.85 17.89
CA ARG A 47 -16.89 8.31 18.46
C ARG A 47 -18.08 7.45 18.05
N HIS A 48 -17.89 6.48 17.14
CA HIS A 48 -19.00 5.65 16.67
C HIS A 48 -19.51 4.71 17.81
N PRO A 49 -20.83 4.64 18.09
CA PRO A 49 -21.36 3.89 19.24
C PRO A 49 -21.06 2.39 19.20
N SER A 50 -20.93 1.81 18.00
CA SER A 50 -20.60 0.39 17.80
C SER A 50 -19.09 0.14 17.66
N LEU A 51 -18.22 1.14 17.90
CA LEU A 51 -16.78 0.97 17.92
C LEU A 51 -16.24 1.18 19.33
N ARG A 52 -15.47 0.21 19.81
CA ARG A 52 -14.69 0.33 21.05
C ARG A 52 -13.21 0.37 20.71
N TRP A 53 -12.58 1.51 20.97
CA TRP A 53 -11.12 1.62 20.82
C TRP A 53 -10.40 1.15 22.09
N MET A 54 -9.44 0.25 21.91
CA MET A 54 -8.48 -0.19 22.93
C MET A 54 -7.09 0.30 22.50
N PRO A 55 -6.61 1.44 23.03
CA PRO A 55 -5.34 2.02 22.61
C PRO A 55 -4.18 1.10 23.01
N VAL A 56 -3.28 0.87 22.05
CA VAL A 56 -2.06 0.10 22.23
C VAL A 56 -0.94 0.82 21.45
N ASP A 57 0.18 1.04 22.09
CA ASP A 57 1.35 1.62 21.46
C ASP A 57 2.60 0.74 21.61
N GLY A 58 3.62 1.04 20.85
CA GLY A 58 4.99 0.49 20.97
C GLY A 58 5.96 1.48 21.59
N GLY A 59 5.50 2.58 22.19
CA GLY A 59 6.34 3.66 22.70
C GLY A 59 7.29 3.27 23.82
N GLY A 60 8.30 4.11 24.06
CA GLY A 60 9.26 3.96 25.14
C GLY A 60 10.51 3.13 24.83
N VAL A 61 10.68 2.65 23.58
CA VAL A 61 11.85 1.87 23.16
C VAL A 61 12.51 2.47 21.92
N PRO A 62 13.86 2.39 21.79
CA PRO A 62 14.61 3.21 20.82
C PRO A 62 14.55 2.69 19.38
N THR A 63 14.39 1.37 19.17
CA THR A 63 14.45 0.77 17.84
C THR A 63 13.08 0.42 17.29
N GLN A 64 12.91 0.47 15.95
CA GLN A 64 11.65 0.08 15.30
C GLN A 64 11.29 -1.37 15.62
N LEU A 65 12.26 -2.28 15.55
CA LEU A 65 12.02 -3.69 15.87
C LEU A 65 11.47 -3.88 17.28
N ALA A 66 12.05 -3.20 18.28
CA ALA A 66 11.57 -3.31 19.66
C ALA A 66 10.15 -2.71 19.81
N ARG A 67 9.86 -1.60 19.10
CA ARG A 67 8.52 -1.00 19.07
C ARG A 67 7.48 -1.95 18.50
N ASP A 68 7.80 -2.61 17.39
CA ASP A 68 6.89 -3.56 16.74
C ASP A 68 6.62 -4.78 17.63
N GLN A 69 7.65 -5.30 18.31
CA GLN A 69 7.50 -6.42 19.25
C GLN A 69 6.69 -6.04 20.50
N LEU A 70 6.95 -4.87 21.06
CA LEU A 70 6.20 -4.37 22.20
C LEU A 70 4.73 -4.13 21.85
N PHE A 71 4.48 -3.55 20.66
CA PHE A 71 3.13 -3.42 20.13
C PHE A 71 2.45 -4.79 20.00
N ALA A 72 3.10 -5.76 19.33
CA ALA A 72 2.55 -7.09 19.11
C ALA A 72 2.24 -7.82 20.42
N TRP A 73 3.09 -7.67 21.44
CA TRP A 73 2.87 -8.24 22.76
C TRP A 73 1.66 -7.57 23.47
N ARG A 74 1.61 -6.24 23.51
CA ARG A 74 0.50 -5.48 24.12
C ARG A 74 -0.82 -5.75 23.40
N ALA A 75 -0.81 -5.76 22.06
CA ALA A 75 -1.97 -6.06 21.23
C ALA A 75 -2.50 -7.47 21.48
N SER A 76 -1.60 -8.46 21.64
CA SER A 76 -1.99 -9.83 21.98
C SER A 76 -2.71 -9.92 23.34
N ARG A 77 -2.24 -9.15 24.34
CA ARG A 77 -2.89 -9.08 25.65
C ARG A 77 -4.25 -8.38 25.58
N ALA A 78 -4.33 -7.29 24.81
CA ALA A 78 -5.60 -6.58 24.59
C ALA A 78 -6.61 -7.50 23.87
N LEU A 79 -6.17 -8.21 22.83
CA LEU A 79 -7.01 -9.17 22.11
C LEU A 79 -7.47 -10.33 23.00
N ALA A 80 -6.60 -10.84 23.88
CA ALA A 80 -7.00 -11.87 24.83
C ALA A 80 -8.10 -11.39 25.82
N ARG A 81 -8.06 -10.11 26.21
CA ARG A 81 -9.14 -9.50 27.02
C ARG A 81 -10.42 -9.34 26.20
N ALA A 82 -10.31 -8.85 24.96
CA ALA A 82 -11.45 -8.69 24.07
C ALA A 82 -12.14 -10.04 23.78
N ARG A 83 -11.40 -11.11 23.54
CA ARG A 83 -11.94 -12.46 23.31
C ARG A 83 -12.76 -12.97 24.48
N ARG A 84 -12.35 -12.70 25.73
CA ARG A 84 -13.14 -13.05 26.92
C ARG A 84 -14.46 -12.29 27.01
N ALA A 85 -14.55 -11.13 26.34
CA ALA A 85 -15.77 -10.34 26.26
C ALA A 85 -16.63 -10.68 25.01
N GLY A 86 -16.30 -11.77 24.29
CA GLY A 86 -17.08 -12.29 23.18
C GLY A 86 -16.72 -11.67 21.82
N ILE A 87 -15.57 -12.06 21.22
CA ILE A 87 -15.18 -11.71 19.84
C ILE A 87 -15.51 -12.88 18.93
N ASP A 88 -16.23 -12.61 17.84
CA ASP A 88 -16.58 -13.60 16.81
C ASP A 88 -15.48 -13.77 15.77
N ARG A 89 -14.80 -12.67 15.40
CA ARG A 89 -13.76 -12.64 14.35
C ARG A 89 -12.60 -11.73 14.69
N VAL A 90 -11.42 -12.10 14.23
CA VAL A 90 -10.18 -11.33 14.40
C VAL A 90 -9.55 -11.05 13.05
N VAL A 91 -9.40 -9.78 12.72
CA VAL A 91 -8.69 -9.27 11.54
C VAL A 91 -7.40 -8.62 11.97
N VAL A 92 -6.30 -8.97 11.33
CA VAL A 92 -4.98 -8.37 11.59
C VAL A 92 -4.30 -7.96 10.27
N ASN A 93 -3.29 -7.09 10.36
CA ASN A 93 -2.52 -6.65 9.19
C ASN A 93 -1.04 -7.06 9.36
N GLY A 94 -0.61 -8.09 8.63
CA GLY A 94 0.75 -8.62 8.72
C GLY A 94 1.07 -9.20 10.11
N PHE A 95 2.27 -8.89 10.62
CA PHE A 95 2.66 -9.27 11.98
C PHE A 95 2.44 -8.11 12.94
N VAL A 96 1.32 -8.09 13.60
CA VAL A 96 0.93 -7.07 14.62
C VAL A 96 0.46 -7.72 15.94
N SER A 97 0.43 -9.04 16.01
CA SER A 97 -0.01 -9.80 17.18
C SER A 97 0.54 -11.22 17.18
N TRP A 98 0.88 -11.73 18.35
CA TRP A 98 1.23 -13.15 18.57
C TRP A 98 0.01 -14.08 18.64
N ALA A 99 -1.20 -13.54 18.62
CA ALA A 99 -2.42 -14.33 18.67
C ALA A 99 -2.79 -14.90 17.28
N ARG A 100 -3.68 -15.90 17.25
CA ARG A 100 -4.31 -16.35 16.02
C ARG A 100 -5.26 -15.31 15.48
N SER A 101 -5.43 -15.27 14.16
CA SER A 101 -6.42 -14.43 13.48
C SER A 101 -7.29 -15.26 12.54
N ASP A 102 -8.49 -14.78 12.25
CA ASP A 102 -9.34 -15.36 11.21
C ASP A 102 -8.90 -14.88 9.84
N VAL A 103 -8.64 -13.59 9.72
CA VAL A 103 -8.12 -12.95 8.50
C VAL A 103 -6.84 -12.19 8.82
N ASN A 104 -5.84 -12.31 7.95
CA ASN A 104 -4.65 -11.47 7.97
C ASN A 104 -4.53 -10.77 6.61
N ALA A 105 -4.70 -9.44 6.61
CA ALA A 105 -4.50 -8.61 5.43
C ALA A 105 -3.01 -8.31 5.24
N VAL A 106 -2.47 -8.69 4.08
CA VAL A 106 -1.05 -8.60 3.78
C VAL A 106 -0.80 -7.46 2.80
N HIS A 107 -0.25 -6.35 3.32
CA HIS A 107 0.08 -5.15 2.56
C HIS A 107 1.54 -5.12 2.11
N PHE A 108 2.38 -5.96 2.69
CA PHE A 108 3.81 -6.02 2.42
C PHE A 108 4.35 -7.41 2.75
N VAL A 109 5.34 -7.90 1.99
CA VAL A 109 5.98 -9.20 2.22
C VAL A 109 7.48 -9.00 2.40
N HIS A 110 7.97 -9.14 3.63
CA HIS A 110 9.39 -8.88 3.96
C HIS A 110 10.34 -9.82 3.24
N SER A 111 9.94 -11.05 2.95
CA SER A 111 10.77 -11.99 2.18
C SER A 111 10.97 -11.53 0.74
N ALA A 112 9.93 -10.98 0.10
CA ALA A 112 10.01 -10.41 -1.24
C ALA A 112 10.89 -9.14 -1.24
N TRP A 113 10.72 -8.28 -0.24
CA TRP A 113 11.57 -7.10 -0.06
C TRP A 113 13.04 -7.48 0.13
N MET A 114 13.35 -8.50 0.90
CA MET A 114 14.73 -8.98 1.08
C MET A 114 15.35 -9.47 -0.22
N ARG A 115 14.53 -10.03 -1.12
CA ARG A 115 14.97 -10.46 -2.46
C ARG A 115 15.10 -9.31 -3.45
N SER A 116 14.46 -8.16 -3.19
CA SER A 116 14.48 -7.01 -4.09
C SER A 116 15.90 -6.50 -4.35
N PRO A 117 16.26 -6.19 -5.62
CA PRO A 117 17.54 -5.55 -5.95
C PRO A 117 17.75 -4.21 -5.26
N THR A 118 16.66 -3.51 -4.91
CA THR A 118 16.70 -2.20 -4.25
C THR A 118 16.80 -2.28 -2.73
N HIS A 119 16.87 -3.50 -2.16
CA HIS A 119 17.07 -3.63 -0.72
C HIS A 119 18.41 -3.00 -0.29
N PRO A 120 18.46 -2.14 0.75
CA PRO A 120 19.64 -1.36 1.10
C PRO A 120 20.93 -2.17 1.28
N VAL A 121 20.85 -3.41 1.78
CA VAL A 121 22.02 -4.27 1.98
C VAL A 121 22.70 -4.69 0.68
N ARG A 122 22.00 -4.66 -0.44
CA ARG A 122 22.55 -4.98 -1.76
C ARG A 122 23.36 -3.83 -2.37
N LYS A 123 23.21 -2.62 -1.80
CA LYS A 123 23.85 -1.39 -2.28
C LYS A 123 25.01 -0.94 -1.39
N SER A 124 24.91 -1.21 -0.09
CA SER A 124 25.89 -0.78 0.88
C SER A 124 25.89 -1.71 2.10
N LEU A 125 27.05 -2.01 2.61
CA LEU A 125 27.26 -2.73 3.88
C LEU A 125 27.43 -1.78 5.07
N SER A 126 26.85 -0.59 5.00
CA SER A 126 26.85 0.35 6.12
C SER A 126 26.14 -0.25 7.36
N PRO A 127 26.47 0.19 8.59
CA PRO A 127 25.80 -0.29 9.81
C PRO A 127 24.27 -0.17 9.73
N LEU A 128 23.76 0.90 9.10
CA LEU A 128 22.32 1.10 8.91
C LEU A 128 21.74 0.08 7.92
N SER A 129 22.45 -0.24 6.85
CA SER A 129 21.99 -1.24 5.86
C SER A 129 22.00 -2.64 6.45
N LEU A 130 22.97 -2.97 7.27
CA LEU A 130 23.04 -4.24 8.02
C LEU A 130 21.90 -4.34 9.05
N TYR A 131 21.63 -3.25 9.80
CA TYR A 131 20.48 -3.21 10.70
C TYR A 131 19.16 -3.41 9.94
N ARG A 132 18.97 -2.78 8.77
CA ARG A 132 17.78 -2.95 7.93
C ARG A 132 17.65 -4.39 7.41
N ALA A 133 18.76 -5.04 7.09
CA ALA A 133 18.74 -6.45 6.68
C ALA A 133 18.34 -7.36 7.85
N LEU A 134 18.92 -7.16 9.03
CA LEU A 134 18.53 -7.90 10.25
C LEU A 134 17.05 -7.68 10.58
N TYR A 135 16.60 -6.42 10.55
CA TYR A 135 15.17 -6.08 10.73
C TYR A 135 14.28 -6.85 9.75
N THR A 136 14.64 -6.84 8.46
CA THR A 136 13.87 -7.53 7.42
C THR A 136 13.85 -9.03 7.64
N LEU A 137 15.00 -9.64 7.95
CA LEU A 137 15.12 -11.10 8.20
C LEU A 137 14.27 -11.54 9.41
N LEU A 138 14.31 -10.79 10.50
CA LEU A 138 13.49 -11.10 11.68
C LEU A 138 12.00 -10.97 11.36
N ASN A 139 11.60 -9.94 10.62
CA ASN A 139 10.22 -9.77 10.19
C ASN A 139 9.76 -10.89 9.24
N VAL A 140 10.62 -11.42 8.37
CA VAL A 140 10.30 -12.65 7.57
C VAL A 140 9.89 -13.78 8.50
N GLY A 141 10.60 -14.00 9.59
CA GLY A 141 10.28 -15.05 10.57
C GLY A 141 8.94 -14.78 11.27
N PHE A 142 8.71 -13.54 11.72
CA PHE A 142 7.48 -13.12 12.40
C PHE A 142 6.25 -13.18 11.47
N GLU A 143 6.38 -12.75 10.21
CA GLU A 143 5.33 -12.86 9.22
C GLU A 143 4.97 -14.33 8.93
N ARG A 144 5.96 -15.19 8.69
CA ARG A 144 5.73 -16.63 8.48
C ARG A 144 4.99 -17.27 9.65
N TRP A 145 5.35 -16.87 10.87
CA TRP A 145 4.66 -17.33 12.07
C TRP A 145 3.19 -16.83 12.10
N SER A 146 2.95 -15.54 11.82
CA SER A 146 1.62 -14.95 11.78
C SER A 146 0.74 -15.56 10.68
N PHE A 147 1.30 -15.71 9.47
CA PHE A 147 0.59 -16.25 8.31
C PHE A 147 0.17 -17.71 8.50
N ARG A 148 1.01 -18.53 9.17
CA ARG A 148 0.64 -19.92 9.49
C ARG A 148 -0.53 -20.00 10.49
N ARG A 149 -0.72 -18.99 11.31
CA ARG A 149 -1.74 -18.93 12.36
C ARG A 149 -3.01 -18.18 11.95
N ALA A 150 -3.04 -17.60 10.78
CA ALA A 150 -4.23 -16.98 10.19
C ALA A 150 -5.12 -18.06 9.53
N GLY A 151 -6.43 -17.92 9.63
CA GLY A 151 -7.39 -18.75 8.91
C GLY A 151 -7.32 -18.52 7.40
N ARG A 152 -7.41 -17.26 7.00
CA ARG A 152 -7.29 -16.77 5.61
C ARG A 152 -6.26 -15.66 5.54
N LEU A 153 -5.60 -15.54 4.38
CA LEU A 153 -4.73 -14.42 4.05
C LEU A 153 -5.38 -13.62 2.92
N VAL A 154 -5.46 -12.32 3.09
CA VAL A 154 -5.94 -11.39 2.05
C VAL A 154 -4.74 -10.65 1.50
N ALA A 155 -4.35 -10.95 0.28
CA ALA A 155 -3.33 -10.21 -0.46
C ALA A 155 -3.96 -8.96 -1.09
N VAL A 156 -3.32 -7.80 -0.92
CA VAL A 156 -3.82 -6.52 -1.45
C VAL A 156 -3.57 -6.34 -2.95
N SER A 157 -2.93 -7.33 -3.60
CA SER A 157 -2.70 -7.39 -5.05
C SER A 157 -2.36 -8.81 -5.49
N ARG A 158 -2.43 -9.06 -6.81
CA ARG A 158 -1.92 -10.31 -7.41
C ARG A 158 -0.42 -10.50 -7.14
N THR A 159 0.35 -9.42 -7.19
CA THR A 159 1.80 -9.45 -6.89
C THR A 159 2.06 -9.97 -5.48
N VAL A 160 1.37 -9.43 -4.48
CA VAL A 160 1.48 -9.91 -3.08
C VAL A 160 1.02 -11.36 -2.95
N ALA A 161 -0.04 -11.77 -3.66
CA ALA A 161 -0.48 -13.17 -3.64
C ALA A 161 0.57 -14.12 -4.23
N GLU A 162 1.25 -13.72 -5.30
CA GLU A 162 2.34 -14.51 -5.89
C GLU A 162 3.56 -14.58 -4.96
N GLU A 163 3.90 -13.48 -4.28
CA GLU A 163 4.96 -13.45 -3.28
C GLU A 163 4.66 -14.43 -2.12
N LEU A 164 3.41 -14.44 -1.64
CA LEU A 164 2.96 -15.38 -0.60
C LEU A 164 2.99 -16.83 -1.07
N ARG A 165 2.59 -17.12 -2.31
CA ARG A 165 2.69 -18.46 -2.90
C ARG A 165 4.15 -18.94 -3.00
N ARG A 166 5.07 -18.06 -3.42
CA ARG A 166 6.53 -18.34 -3.43
C ARG A 166 7.08 -18.64 -2.04
N ASP A 167 6.47 -18.07 -0.99
CA ASP A 167 6.82 -18.36 0.40
C ASP A 167 6.13 -19.62 0.96
N GLY A 168 5.44 -20.39 0.10
CA GLY A 168 4.82 -21.67 0.45
C GLY A 168 3.45 -21.56 1.13
N ILE A 169 2.75 -20.44 0.97
CA ILE A 169 1.37 -20.30 1.45
C ILE A 169 0.42 -21.07 0.50
N ASP A 170 -0.42 -21.90 1.08
CA ASP A 170 -1.44 -22.66 0.35
C ASP A 170 -2.42 -21.71 -0.37
N PRO A 171 -2.57 -21.82 -1.71
CA PRO A 171 -3.53 -21.02 -2.48
C PRO A 171 -4.97 -21.09 -1.97
N ALA A 172 -5.39 -22.22 -1.38
CA ALA A 172 -6.74 -22.37 -0.81
C ALA A 172 -6.99 -21.43 0.38
N ARG A 173 -5.94 -20.92 1.01
CA ARG A 173 -6.01 -19.96 2.12
C ARG A 173 -5.86 -18.49 1.67
N LEU A 174 -5.56 -18.26 0.38
CA LEU A 174 -5.35 -16.93 -0.17
C LEU A 174 -6.63 -16.40 -0.82
N ALA A 175 -6.97 -15.16 -0.49
CA ALA A 175 -7.89 -14.32 -1.25
C ALA A 175 -7.13 -13.11 -1.77
N VAL A 176 -7.50 -12.60 -2.95
CA VAL A 176 -6.99 -11.33 -3.47
C VAL A 176 -8.12 -10.33 -3.37
N ILE A 177 -7.89 -9.28 -2.59
CA ILE A 177 -8.79 -8.13 -2.50
C ILE A 177 -7.92 -6.90 -2.76
N ASP A 178 -7.96 -6.43 -4.00
CA ASP A 178 -7.21 -5.25 -4.40
C ASP A 178 -7.68 -4.03 -3.60
N ASN A 179 -6.74 -3.18 -3.21
CA ASN A 179 -7.08 -1.92 -2.57
C ASN A 179 -7.90 -1.05 -3.52
N GLY A 180 -8.74 -0.21 -2.94
CA GLY A 180 -9.58 0.72 -3.67
C GLY A 180 -9.00 2.13 -3.78
N VAL A 181 -9.83 3.02 -4.29
CA VAL A 181 -9.59 4.45 -4.39
C VAL A 181 -10.87 5.22 -4.04
N ASP A 182 -10.74 6.44 -3.56
CA ASP A 182 -11.87 7.34 -3.35
C ASP A 182 -12.14 8.09 -4.66
N VAL A 183 -13.13 7.62 -5.43
CA VAL A 183 -13.46 8.20 -6.73
C VAL A 183 -14.20 9.55 -6.64
N ALA A 184 -14.62 9.96 -5.44
CA ALA A 184 -15.16 11.28 -5.19
C ALA A 184 -14.06 12.30 -4.86
N GLU A 185 -13.03 11.88 -4.10
CA GLU A 185 -11.84 12.69 -3.83
C GLU A 185 -10.98 12.81 -5.09
N PHE A 186 -10.68 11.68 -5.75
CA PHE A 186 -9.88 11.61 -6.97
C PHE A 186 -10.80 11.51 -8.18
N GLN A 187 -10.97 12.60 -8.89
CA GLN A 187 -11.84 12.69 -10.06
C GLN A 187 -11.27 13.67 -11.09
N PRO A 188 -11.60 13.51 -12.37
CA PRO A 188 -11.25 14.50 -13.37
C PRO A 188 -11.78 15.89 -12.97
N GLY A 189 -11.01 16.93 -13.21
CA GLY A 189 -11.36 18.30 -12.83
C GLY A 189 -10.82 19.33 -13.81
N LYS A 190 -10.97 20.60 -13.45
CA LYS A 190 -10.38 21.70 -14.21
C LYS A 190 -8.90 21.80 -13.83
N PRO A 191 -7.99 21.70 -14.79
CA PRO A 191 -6.57 21.83 -14.52
C PRO A 191 -6.22 23.27 -14.06
N ASP A 192 -5.45 23.37 -12.98
CA ASP A 192 -4.80 24.61 -12.54
C ASP A 192 -3.28 24.41 -12.59
N PRO A 193 -2.62 24.72 -13.72
CA PRO A 193 -1.19 24.52 -13.87
C PRO A 193 -0.35 25.42 -12.96
N THR A 194 -0.93 26.45 -12.37
CA THR A 194 -0.22 27.35 -11.43
C THR A 194 0.20 26.63 -10.14
N LEU A 195 -0.47 25.53 -9.79
CA LEU A 195 -0.17 24.71 -8.60
C LEU A 195 1.25 24.15 -8.60
N PHE A 196 1.86 23.99 -9.78
CA PHE A 196 3.20 23.44 -9.90
C PHE A 196 4.30 24.49 -9.83
N GLY A 197 4.00 25.76 -10.13
CA GLY A 197 5.02 26.82 -10.27
C GLY A 197 6.06 26.49 -11.36
N LEU A 198 5.67 25.77 -12.40
CA LEU A 198 6.47 25.43 -13.58
C LEU A 198 6.21 26.45 -14.70
N PRO A 199 7.17 26.66 -15.62
CA PRO A 199 6.94 27.46 -16.81
C PRO A 199 5.80 26.89 -17.66
N PRO A 200 4.91 27.72 -18.21
CA PRO A 200 3.79 27.27 -19.05
C PRO A 200 4.29 26.74 -20.41
N GLY A 201 3.38 26.08 -21.15
CA GLY A 201 3.61 25.68 -22.54
C GLY A 201 4.14 24.26 -22.73
N ARG A 202 4.36 23.50 -21.64
CA ARG A 202 4.70 22.09 -21.71
C ARG A 202 3.71 21.27 -20.88
N PRO A 203 3.34 20.06 -21.28
CA PRO A 203 2.63 19.13 -20.44
C PRO A 203 3.45 18.79 -19.18
N VAL A 204 2.75 18.50 -18.08
CA VAL A 204 3.34 18.23 -16.78
C VAL A 204 3.14 16.75 -16.41
N ALA A 205 4.25 16.03 -16.28
CA ALA A 205 4.25 14.72 -15.60
C ALA A 205 4.21 14.93 -14.09
N LEU A 206 3.39 14.14 -13.39
CA LEU A 206 3.35 14.11 -11.94
C LEU A 206 3.97 12.80 -11.43
N PHE A 207 4.81 12.92 -10.42
CA PHE A 207 5.35 11.83 -9.62
C PHE A 207 4.95 12.04 -8.17
N VAL A 208 4.36 11.02 -7.52
CA VAL A 208 3.99 11.05 -6.11
C VAL A 208 4.61 9.86 -5.39
N GLY A 209 5.51 10.12 -4.44
CA GLY A 209 6.17 9.04 -3.70
C GLY A 209 7.36 9.51 -2.85
N ASP A 210 7.98 8.57 -2.13
CA ASP A 210 9.20 8.87 -1.36
C ASP A 210 10.35 9.28 -2.30
N ALA A 211 10.75 10.54 -2.20
CA ALA A 211 11.84 11.13 -2.98
C ALA A 211 13.20 11.10 -2.25
N ARG A 212 13.43 10.10 -1.38
CA ARG A 212 14.71 9.90 -0.66
C ARG A 212 15.42 8.63 -1.07
N SER A 213 14.68 7.65 -1.58
CA SER A 213 15.20 6.35 -1.98
C SER A 213 14.92 6.08 -3.46
N ASP A 214 15.75 5.25 -4.05
CA ASP A 214 15.61 4.83 -5.46
C ASP A 214 14.54 3.74 -5.68
N ARG A 215 13.87 3.28 -4.62
CA ARG A 215 12.82 2.26 -4.73
C ARG A 215 11.71 2.66 -5.69
N LYS A 216 11.37 3.96 -5.73
CA LYS A 216 10.33 4.50 -6.60
C LYS A 216 10.85 4.91 -7.99
N ASN A 217 12.15 4.78 -8.25
CA ASN A 217 12.79 5.05 -9.54
C ASN A 217 12.66 6.50 -10.03
N LEU A 218 12.69 7.48 -9.11
CA LEU A 218 12.71 8.89 -9.50
C LEU A 218 13.99 9.26 -10.28
N ASP A 219 15.11 8.58 -10.04
CA ASP A 219 16.34 8.72 -10.79
C ASP A 219 16.16 8.36 -12.27
N GLY A 220 15.45 7.27 -12.57
CA GLY A 220 15.11 6.88 -13.95
C GLY A 220 14.21 7.93 -14.62
N VAL A 221 13.20 8.44 -13.88
CA VAL A 221 12.31 9.50 -14.40
C VAL A 221 13.08 10.79 -14.73
N LEU A 222 14.03 11.20 -13.88
CA LEU A 222 14.84 12.39 -14.13
C LEU A 222 15.77 12.23 -15.36
N ARG A 223 16.37 11.03 -15.53
CA ARG A 223 17.18 10.74 -16.73
C ARG A 223 16.30 10.72 -17.99
N ALA A 224 15.13 10.10 -17.95
CA ALA A 224 14.20 10.10 -19.06
C ALA A 224 13.73 11.52 -19.42
N LEU A 225 13.48 12.36 -18.42
CA LEU A 225 13.11 13.77 -18.63
C LEU A 225 14.20 14.56 -19.40
N ALA A 226 15.47 14.24 -19.19
CA ALA A 226 16.55 14.89 -19.93
C ALA A 226 16.47 14.64 -21.45
N GLU A 227 15.92 13.50 -21.86
CA GLU A 227 15.71 13.10 -23.24
C GLU A 227 14.35 13.49 -23.82
N VAL A 228 13.46 14.08 -22.99
CA VAL A 228 12.13 14.55 -23.40
C VAL A 228 12.01 16.06 -23.10
N PRO A 229 12.52 16.94 -24.01
CA PRO A 229 12.60 18.38 -23.75
C PRO A 229 11.24 19.07 -23.61
N ASP A 230 10.20 18.50 -24.24
CA ASP A 230 8.86 19.07 -24.28
C ASP A 230 7.99 18.66 -23.10
N LEU A 231 8.58 18.10 -22.02
CA LEU A 231 7.90 17.66 -20.84
C LEU A 231 8.48 18.37 -19.59
N SER A 232 7.61 18.72 -18.65
CA SER A 232 7.97 19.16 -17.29
C SER A 232 7.61 18.11 -16.26
N LEU A 233 8.21 18.15 -15.07
CA LEU A 233 7.98 17.17 -13.99
C LEU A 233 7.69 17.88 -12.66
N ALA A 234 6.57 17.52 -12.05
CA ALA A 234 6.26 17.84 -10.67
C ALA A 234 6.47 16.62 -9.77
N VAL A 235 7.20 16.79 -8.66
CA VAL A 235 7.54 15.71 -7.72
C VAL A 235 6.95 16.02 -6.36
N VAL A 236 6.04 15.18 -5.91
CA VAL A 236 5.43 15.24 -4.56
C VAL A 236 6.03 14.13 -3.69
N GLY A 237 6.54 14.51 -2.54
CA GLY A 237 7.13 13.60 -1.56
C GLY A 237 8.23 14.26 -0.73
N ASP A 238 8.64 13.59 0.33
CA ASP A 238 9.73 14.12 1.17
C ASP A 238 11.07 14.02 0.43
N LYS A 239 11.65 15.19 0.15
CA LYS A 239 12.93 15.33 -0.57
C LYS A 239 14.12 15.58 0.36
N ARG A 240 13.90 15.73 1.66
CA ARG A 240 14.96 16.12 2.62
C ARG A 240 16.07 15.08 2.66
N GLY A 241 17.29 15.54 2.35
CA GLY A 241 18.49 14.67 2.31
C GLY A 241 18.52 13.65 1.17
N GLY A 242 17.60 13.75 0.19
CA GLY A 242 17.60 12.90 -0.99
C GLY A 242 18.53 13.42 -2.10
N PRO A 243 19.03 12.54 -2.98
CA PRO A 243 20.01 12.87 -4.04
C PRO A 243 19.38 13.58 -5.26
N PHE A 244 18.06 13.54 -5.40
CA PHE A 244 17.39 13.88 -6.67
C PHE A 244 17.46 15.35 -7.09
N PRO A 245 17.43 16.36 -6.16
CA PRO A 245 17.64 17.75 -6.57
C PRO A 245 19.04 18.00 -7.17
N ALA A 246 20.07 17.31 -6.65
CA ALA A 246 21.41 17.39 -7.21
C ALA A 246 21.50 16.67 -8.58
N LEU A 247 20.83 15.53 -8.70
CA LEU A 247 20.74 14.79 -9.98
C LEU A 247 20.02 15.62 -11.04
N ALA A 248 18.91 16.29 -10.71
CA ALA A 248 18.21 17.16 -11.68
C ALA A 248 19.12 18.28 -12.22
N ARG A 249 19.93 18.90 -11.34
CA ARG A 249 20.94 19.89 -11.78
C ARG A 249 22.00 19.27 -12.67
N SER A 250 22.57 18.14 -12.31
CA SER A 250 23.63 17.49 -13.12
C SER A 250 23.13 17.05 -14.49
N LEU A 251 21.82 16.80 -14.63
CA LEU A 251 21.18 16.45 -15.90
C LEU A 251 20.69 17.69 -16.69
N GLY A 252 20.84 18.90 -16.15
CA GLY A 252 20.39 20.15 -16.79
C GLY A 252 18.85 20.27 -16.92
N VAL A 253 18.10 19.63 -16.04
CA VAL A 253 16.62 19.63 -16.08
C VAL A 253 15.96 20.41 -14.96
N GLU A 254 16.71 21.06 -14.08
CA GLU A 254 16.21 21.72 -12.88
C GLU A 254 15.12 22.78 -13.14
N GLU A 255 15.18 23.49 -14.25
CA GLU A 255 14.16 24.51 -14.61
C GLU A 255 12.81 23.85 -14.98
N ARG A 256 12.83 22.62 -15.43
CA ARG A 256 11.64 21.83 -15.81
C ARG A 256 11.16 20.90 -14.70
N VAL A 257 11.80 20.91 -13.52
CA VAL A 257 11.45 20.05 -12.38
C VAL A 257 11.04 20.91 -11.18
N ARG A 258 9.91 20.58 -10.55
CA ARG A 258 9.51 21.15 -9.27
C ARG A 258 9.38 20.06 -8.21
N PHE A 259 10.19 20.18 -7.17
CA PHE A 259 10.06 19.36 -5.97
C PHE A 259 9.13 20.07 -4.98
N LEU A 260 7.88 19.64 -4.91
CA LEU A 260 6.81 20.28 -4.12
C LEU A 260 6.84 19.90 -2.63
N GLY A 261 7.69 18.92 -2.24
CA GLY A 261 7.70 18.40 -0.87
C GLY A 261 6.46 17.58 -0.56
N HIS A 262 6.16 17.42 0.72
CA HIS A 262 4.94 16.75 1.14
C HIS A 262 3.73 17.67 0.92
N ARG A 263 2.70 17.16 0.25
CA ARG A 263 1.46 17.88 -0.08
C ARG A 263 0.25 17.10 0.43
N ARG A 264 -0.81 17.81 0.81
CA ARG A 264 -2.10 17.22 1.21
C ARG A 264 -3.16 17.33 0.11
N ASP A 265 -2.96 18.18 -0.85
CA ASP A 265 -3.83 18.46 -1.98
C ASP A 265 -3.43 17.66 -3.24
N VAL A 266 -3.08 16.37 -3.04
CA VAL A 266 -2.62 15.51 -4.14
C VAL A 266 -3.69 15.33 -5.21
N ALA A 267 -4.97 15.30 -4.84
CA ALA A 267 -6.08 15.22 -5.77
C ALA A 267 -6.10 16.42 -6.72
N ALA A 268 -5.93 17.64 -6.20
CA ALA A 268 -5.85 18.85 -7.03
C ALA A 268 -4.63 18.85 -7.96
N LEU A 269 -3.48 18.35 -7.49
CA LEU A 269 -2.28 18.20 -8.31
C LEU A 269 -2.48 17.16 -9.42
N MET A 270 -3.19 16.07 -9.16
CA MET A 270 -3.54 15.09 -10.17
C MET A 270 -4.48 15.66 -11.22
N GLN A 271 -5.46 16.51 -10.82
CA GLN A 271 -6.34 17.20 -11.76
C GLN A 271 -5.60 18.20 -12.66
N ALA A 272 -4.49 18.76 -12.18
CA ALA A 272 -3.70 19.75 -12.89
C ALA A 272 -2.62 19.14 -13.80
N ALA A 273 -2.27 17.86 -13.62
CA ALA A 273 -1.25 17.17 -14.39
C ALA A 273 -1.79 16.62 -15.72
N ASP A 274 -0.87 16.34 -16.64
CA ASP A 274 -1.16 15.74 -17.95
C ASP A 274 -0.94 14.23 -17.99
N LEU A 275 0.00 13.71 -17.18
CA LEU A 275 0.28 12.29 -17.07
C LEU A 275 0.89 11.96 -15.70
N PHE A 276 0.76 10.71 -15.29
CA PHE A 276 1.35 10.20 -14.06
C PHE A 276 2.47 9.22 -14.36
N VAL A 277 3.66 9.43 -13.76
CA VAL A 277 4.86 8.61 -14.03
C VAL A 277 5.38 8.01 -12.73
N PHE A 278 5.31 6.68 -12.61
CA PHE A 278 5.69 5.96 -11.40
C PHE A 278 6.32 4.59 -11.73
N PRO A 279 7.52 4.57 -12.35
CA PRO A 279 8.18 3.33 -12.80
C PRO A 279 8.90 2.64 -11.64
N THR A 280 8.17 2.29 -10.59
CA THR A 280 8.71 1.78 -9.33
C THR A 280 9.47 0.47 -9.50
N ARG A 281 10.52 0.26 -8.71
CA ARG A 281 11.31 -0.98 -8.63
C ARG A 281 10.74 -1.99 -7.60
N TYR A 282 9.88 -1.55 -6.72
CA TYR A 282 9.12 -2.39 -5.78
C TYR A 282 7.97 -1.62 -5.16
N GLU A 283 6.75 -2.10 -5.36
CA GLU A 283 5.53 -1.54 -4.80
C GLU A 283 4.45 -2.62 -4.63
N PRO A 284 4.13 -3.06 -3.42
CA PRO A 284 3.14 -4.13 -3.19
C PRO A 284 1.77 -3.86 -3.79
N PHE A 285 1.31 -2.61 -3.76
CA PHE A 285 0.09 -2.19 -4.46
C PHE A 285 0.30 -0.91 -5.26
N GLY A 286 0.47 0.25 -4.61
CA GLY A 286 0.60 1.55 -5.24
C GLY A 286 -0.74 2.26 -5.40
N LEU A 287 -1.34 2.69 -4.28
CA LEU A 287 -2.61 3.44 -4.26
C LEU A 287 -2.59 4.62 -5.22
N VAL A 288 -1.45 5.32 -5.30
CA VAL A 288 -1.25 6.48 -6.18
C VAL A 288 -1.53 6.19 -7.67
N LEU A 289 -1.41 4.91 -8.11
CA LEU A 289 -1.73 4.53 -9.50
C LEU A 289 -3.24 4.57 -9.75
N LEU A 290 -4.04 4.05 -8.81
CA LEU A 290 -5.49 4.14 -8.89
C LEU A 290 -5.99 5.57 -8.65
N GLU A 291 -5.34 6.34 -7.78
CA GLU A 291 -5.63 7.75 -7.54
C GLU A 291 -5.41 8.58 -8.83
N ALA A 292 -4.31 8.34 -9.54
CA ALA A 292 -4.04 8.96 -10.84
C ALA A 292 -5.06 8.53 -11.90
N ALA A 293 -5.36 7.23 -12.00
CA ALA A 293 -6.36 6.70 -12.92
C ALA A 293 -7.76 7.26 -12.62
N ALA A 294 -8.15 7.35 -11.34
CA ALA A 294 -9.41 7.96 -10.90
C ALA A 294 -9.51 9.44 -11.29
N SER A 295 -8.39 10.15 -11.26
CA SER A 295 -8.29 11.56 -11.70
C SER A 295 -8.26 11.72 -13.22
N GLY A 296 -8.32 10.64 -13.99
CA GLY A 296 -8.31 10.67 -15.46
C GLY A 296 -6.91 10.86 -16.06
N LEU A 297 -5.84 10.56 -15.34
CA LEU A 297 -4.47 10.62 -15.85
C LEU A 297 -4.07 9.33 -16.55
N PRO A 298 -3.41 9.39 -17.73
CA PRO A 298 -2.67 8.26 -18.27
C PRO A 298 -1.50 7.94 -17.35
N VAL A 299 -1.23 6.65 -17.14
CA VAL A 299 -0.23 6.18 -16.20
C VAL A 299 0.94 5.54 -16.93
N VAL A 300 2.19 5.88 -16.54
CA VAL A 300 3.40 5.14 -16.89
C VAL A 300 3.92 4.48 -15.63
N THR A 301 3.98 3.15 -15.60
CA THR A 301 4.40 2.39 -14.43
C THR A 301 5.15 1.12 -14.83
N THR A 302 5.43 0.24 -13.88
CA THR A 302 6.09 -1.05 -14.13
C THR A 302 5.23 -2.20 -13.62
N ARG A 303 5.49 -3.41 -14.13
CA ARG A 303 4.88 -4.66 -13.66
C ARG A 303 5.19 -4.97 -12.18
N LEU A 304 6.18 -4.29 -11.59
CA LEU A 304 6.55 -4.41 -10.18
C LEU A 304 5.67 -3.57 -9.23
N ALA A 305 4.73 -2.80 -9.76
CA ALA A 305 3.69 -2.14 -9.00
C ALA A 305 2.44 -3.03 -8.94
N GLY A 306 1.96 -3.35 -7.75
CA GLY A 306 0.86 -4.31 -7.56
C GLY A 306 -0.46 -3.91 -8.20
N ALA A 307 -0.73 -2.62 -8.43
CA ALA A 307 -1.92 -2.14 -9.12
C ALA A 307 -1.77 -2.08 -10.65
N SER A 308 -0.57 -2.30 -11.21
CA SER A 308 -0.33 -2.15 -12.65
C SER A 308 -1.24 -3.03 -13.49
N TRP A 309 -1.46 -4.27 -13.08
CA TRP A 309 -2.28 -5.22 -13.80
C TRP A 309 -3.76 -4.78 -13.92
N LEU A 310 -4.26 -3.95 -13.00
CA LEU A 310 -5.60 -3.37 -13.10
C LEU A 310 -5.71 -2.38 -14.27
N LEU A 311 -4.59 -1.73 -14.62
CA LEU A 311 -4.51 -0.64 -15.57
C LEU A 311 -4.02 -1.07 -16.97
N GLU A 312 -3.71 -2.35 -17.18
CA GLU A 312 -3.23 -2.87 -18.47
C GLU A 312 -4.26 -2.69 -19.61
N ASP A 313 -5.55 -2.63 -19.29
CA ASP A 313 -6.64 -2.45 -20.27
C ASP A 313 -6.75 -1.00 -20.78
N GLY A 314 -5.64 -0.48 -21.31
CA GLY A 314 -5.61 0.81 -22.01
C GLY A 314 -5.49 2.05 -21.13
N ALA A 315 -5.28 1.90 -19.81
CA ALA A 315 -5.11 3.02 -18.88
C ALA A 315 -3.65 3.32 -18.57
N ALA A 316 -2.74 2.36 -18.77
CA ALA A 316 -1.33 2.51 -18.46
C ALA A 316 -0.40 1.98 -19.56
N VAL A 317 0.79 2.58 -19.61
CA VAL A 317 1.98 1.98 -20.22
C VAL A 317 2.70 1.22 -19.10
N VAL A 318 2.67 -0.10 -19.15
CA VAL A 318 3.30 -0.95 -18.13
C VAL A 318 4.63 -1.48 -18.66
N LEU A 319 5.73 -1.04 -18.06
CA LEU A 319 7.08 -1.47 -18.39
C LEU A 319 7.39 -2.81 -17.70
N ASP A 320 8.01 -3.74 -18.40
CA ASP A 320 8.42 -5.03 -17.84
C ASP A 320 9.62 -4.89 -16.89
N ASP A 321 10.56 -3.99 -17.25
CA ASP A 321 11.76 -3.69 -16.48
C ASP A 321 11.74 -2.21 -16.04
N PRO A 322 11.83 -1.92 -14.73
CA PRO A 322 11.89 -0.55 -14.22
C PRO A 322 13.15 0.21 -14.67
N ASP A 323 14.20 -0.49 -15.05
CA ASP A 323 15.48 0.08 -15.47
C ASP A 323 15.62 0.14 -17.02
N ALA A 324 14.58 -0.25 -17.79
CA ALA A 324 14.49 -0.09 -19.24
C ALA A 324 14.33 1.40 -19.61
N GLN A 325 15.45 2.15 -19.60
CA GLN A 325 15.47 3.60 -19.77
C GLN A 325 14.85 4.04 -21.11
N ASP A 326 15.20 3.36 -22.23
CA ASP A 326 14.69 3.70 -23.56
C ASP A 326 13.16 3.54 -23.65
N ALA A 327 12.61 2.50 -23.00
CA ALA A 327 11.17 2.27 -22.97
C ALA A 327 10.46 3.34 -22.14
N LEU A 328 11.03 3.77 -21.01
CA LEU A 328 10.52 4.87 -20.21
C LEU A 328 10.53 6.20 -20.99
N VAL A 329 11.64 6.51 -21.68
CA VAL A 329 11.78 7.68 -22.55
C VAL A 329 10.72 7.66 -23.65
N ALA A 330 10.56 6.53 -24.33
CA ALA A 330 9.58 6.37 -25.42
C ALA A 330 8.15 6.58 -24.92
N ALA A 331 7.80 6.01 -23.76
CA ALA A 331 6.49 6.18 -23.13
C ALA A 331 6.21 7.65 -22.75
N MET A 332 7.16 8.30 -22.09
CA MET A 332 7.04 9.70 -21.69
C MET A 332 6.96 10.63 -22.89
N ARG A 333 7.78 10.43 -23.92
CA ARG A 333 7.77 11.22 -25.16
C ARG A 333 6.45 11.08 -25.92
N ARG A 334 5.94 9.86 -26.08
CA ARG A 334 4.66 9.57 -26.73
C ARG A 334 3.52 10.28 -26.04
N LEU A 335 3.40 10.14 -24.73
CA LEU A 335 2.33 10.78 -23.96
C LEU A 335 2.50 12.30 -23.86
N ALA A 336 3.72 12.85 -23.91
CA ALA A 336 3.92 14.30 -23.98
C ALA A 336 3.38 14.87 -25.31
N ALA A 337 3.57 14.15 -26.43
CA ALA A 337 3.24 14.60 -27.78
C ALA A 337 1.76 14.41 -28.16
N ASP A 338 1.04 13.44 -27.57
CA ASP A 338 -0.32 13.07 -28.00
C ASP A 338 -1.38 13.33 -26.93
N PRO A 339 -2.06 14.49 -26.96
CA PRO A 339 -3.16 14.81 -26.03
C PRO A 339 -4.37 13.87 -26.15
N GLU A 340 -4.65 13.37 -27.36
CA GLU A 340 -5.77 12.47 -27.59
C GLU A 340 -5.52 11.08 -27.01
N GLU A 341 -4.28 10.61 -27.07
CA GLU A 341 -3.90 9.38 -26.39
C GLU A 341 -4.02 9.55 -24.88
N ARG A 342 -3.54 10.67 -24.32
CA ARG A 342 -3.71 10.97 -22.89
C ARG A 342 -5.17 10.92 -22.47
N ARG A 343 -6.06 11.57 -23.24
CA ARG A 343 -7.50 11.59 -22.96
C ARG A 343 -8.09 10.17 -22.98
N ARG A 344 -7.83 9.38 -24.03
CA ARG A 344 -8.33 7.99 -24.15
C ARG A 344 -7.89 7.09 -23.00
N MET A 345 -6.60 7.17 -22.64
CA MET A 345 -6.04 6.42 -21.53
C MET A 345 -6.61 6.87 -20.19
N GLY A 346 -6.77 8.17 -19.97
CA GLY A 346 -7.39 8.73 -18.76
C GLY A 346 -8.85 8.29 -18.59
N GLU A 347 -9.64 8.29 -19.65
CA GLU A 347 -11.02 7.79 -19.63
C GLU A 347 -11.08 6.27 -19.31
N ALA A 348 -10.17 5.48 -19.87
CA ALA A 348 -10.05 4.07 -19.52
C ALA A 348 -9.69 3.88 -18.05
N GLY A 349 -8.72 4.65 -17.55
CA GLY A 349 -8.31 4.64 -16.14
C GLY A 349 -9.45 4.99 -15.19
N ARG A 350 -10.22 6.02 -15.49
CA ARG A 350 -11.39 6.42 -14.70
C ARG A 350 -12.42 5.28 -14.59
N ARG A 351 -12.79 4.64 -15.70
CA ARG A 351 -13.71 3.49 -15.69
C ARG A 351 -13.19 2.31 -14.87
N ILE A 352 -11.87 2.09 -14.85
CA ILE A 352 -11.26 1.05 -14.02
C ILE A 352 -11.36 1.44 -12.55
N ALA A 353 -11.01 2.68 -12.19
CA ALA A 353 -11.03 3.18 -10.83
C ALA A 353 -12.45 3.11 -10.21
N GLU A 354 -13.49 3.44 -10.97
CA GLU A 354 -14.89 3.36 -10.52
C GLU A 354 -15.32 1.95 -10.12
N ARG A 355 -14.74 0.90 -10.74
CA ARG A 355 -14.95 -0.50 -10.33
C ARG A 355 -14.16 -0.90 -9.08
N HIS A 356 -13.24 -0.06 -8.65
CA HIS A 356 -12.37 -0.27 -7.47
C HIS A 356 -12.57 0.83 -6.42
N ASP A 357 -13.77 1.43 -6.37
CA ASP A 357 -14.10 2.38 -5.28
C ASP A 357 -14.04 1.69 -3.92
N TRP A 358 -13.67 2.46 -2.89
CA TRP A 358 -13.51 1.93 -1.53
C TRP A 358 -14.70 1.13 -1.01
N PRO A 359 -15.98 1.54 -1.19
CA PRO A 359 -17.12 0.74 -0.73
C PRO A 359 -17.16 -0.66 -1.33
N VAL A 360 -16.76 -0.81 -2.61
CA VAL A 360 -16.68 -2.10 -3.30
C VAL A 360 -15.59 -2.98 -2.68
N THR A 361 -14.40 -2.39 -2.49
CA THR A 361 -13.26 -3.11 -1.88
C THR A 361 -13.56 -3.52 -0.44
N ALA A 362 -14.07 -2.60 0.38
CA ALA A 362 -14.41 -2.87 1.77
C ALA A 362 -15.51 -3.93 1.89
N GLY A 363 -16.53 -3.89 0.99
CA GLY A 363 -17.58 -4.89 0.91
C GLY A 363 -17.02 -6.31 0.78
N ARG A 364 -16.01 -6.51 -0.06
CA ARG A 364 -15.35 -7.83 -0.25
C ARG A 364 -14.70 -8.37 1.04
N TYR A 365 -14.15 -7.48 1.89
CA TYR A 365 -13.61 -7.89 3.20
C TYR A 365 -14.71 -8.38 4.13
N VAL A 366 -15.86 -7.69 4.15
CA VAL A 366 -17.00 -8.09 4.98
C VAL A 366 -17.59 -9.41 4.47
N ASP A 367 -17.82 -9.52 3.14
CA ASP A 367 -18.33 -10.75 2.50
C ASP A 367 -17.44 -11.96 2.82
N LEU A 368 -16.11 -11.78 2.77
CA LEU A 368 -15.16 -12.82 3.14
C LEU A 368 -15.33 -13.28 4.59
N LEU A 369 -15.48 -12.34 5.53
CA LEU A 369 -15.66 -12.65 6.95
C LEU A 369 -17.01 -13.30 7.25
N GLU A 370 -18.07 -12.84 6.61
CA GLU A 370 -19.43 -13.37 6.76
C GLU A 370 -19.55 -14.78 6.20
N ALA A 371 -18.86 -15.06 5.07
CA ALA A 371 -18.81 -16.39 4.45
C ALA A 371 -17.98 -17.42 5.26
N MET A 372 -17.12 -16.96 6.18
CA MET A 372 -16.40 -17.86 7.09
C MET A 372 -17.38 -18.36 8.13
N GLY A 373 -17.84 -19.62 8.05
CA GLY A 373 -18.71 -20.26 9.02
C GLY A 373 -18.27 -20.06 10.48
N PRO A 374 -19.08 -20.32 11.49
CA PRO A 374 -18.70 -20.15 12.89
C PRO A 374 -17.38 -20.89 13.16
N LEU A 375 -16.51 -20.24 13.96
CA LEU A 375 -15.26 -20.91 14.40
C LEU A 375 -15.63 -22.28 14.96
N ALA A 376 -15.07 -23.36 14.42
CA ALA A 376 -15.18 -24.66 15.05
C ALA A 376 -14.73 -24.48 16.50
N SER A 377 -15.69 -24.48 17.40
CA SER A 377 -15.48 -24.44 18.85
C SER A 377 -14.46 -25.52 19.15
N GLY A 378 -13.32 -25.09 19.71
CA GLY A 378 -12.09 -25.88 19.84
C GLY A 378 -12.38 -27.35 20.21
N VAL A 379 -11.95 -28.25 19.33
CA VAL A 379 -11.76 -29.65 19.72
C VAL A 379 -10.71 -29.62 20.81
N GLY A 380 -11.19 -29.75 22.05
CA GLY A 380 -10.35 -30.01 23.20
C GLY A 380 -9.55 -31.28 22.91
N LEU A 381 -8.23 -31.12 22.89
CA LEU A 381 -7.33 -32.25 23.03
C LEU A 381 -7.48 -32.80 24.46
N SER A 382 -8.57 -33.52 24.72
CA SER A 382 -8.61 -34.49 25.79
C SER A 382 -7.94 -35.75 25.25
N GLY A 383 -6.62 -35.80 25.33
CA GLY A 383 -5.83 -36.99 25.15
C GLY A 383 -6.16 -37.99 26.27
N THR A 384 -7.13 -38.86 26.03
CA THR A 384 -7.30 -40.05 26.84
C THR A 384 -6.16 -40.99 26.53
N LEU A 385 -5.16 -41.03 27.40
CA LEU A 385 -4.15 -42.09 27.45
C LEU A 385 -4.87 -43.40 27.76
N VAL A 386 -5.16 -44.18 26.73
CA VAL A 386 -5.50 -45.60 26.91
C VAL A 386 -4.20 -46.29 27.25
N ARG A 387 -4.04 -46.66 28.54
CA ARG A 387 -3.06 -47.67 28.97
C ARG A 387 -3.56 -49.02 28.47
N SER A 388 -2.85 -49.63 27.55
CA SER A 388 -2.97 -51.05 27.28
C SER A 388 -2.20 -51.81 28.35
N THR A 389 -2.93 -52.52 29.20
CA THR A 389 -2.44 -53.65 29.97
C THR A 389 -2.68 -54.89 29.16
N SER A 390 -1.65 -55.56 28.78
CA SER A 390 -1.37 -57.02 28.74
C SER A 390 -0.11 -57.27 27.94
#